data_378a0aa6ebd2f91042f53163166fc455
#
_entry.id   378a0aa6ebd2f91042f53163166fc455
#
_cell.length_a   1.000
_cell.length_b   1.000
_cell.length_c   1.000
_cell.angle_alpha   90.00
_cell.angle_beta   90.00
_cell.angle_gamma   90.00
#
_symmetry.space_group_name_H-M   'P 1'
#
loop_
_entity.id
_entity.type
_entity.pdbx_description
1 polymer ?
#
loop_
_entity_poly.entity_id
_entity_poly.type
_entity_poly.pdbx_seq_one_letter_code
_entity_poly.pdbx_strand_id
1 'polypeptide(L)'
;MRLPESIKICGKTYTIEIRNNRGANDGADTGASSSLWSNKIFIDNDQHIENQEESLLHEIIEIISKEMDFGLSHSVVSTLSNVMYQVLKDNGFLEEENE
;
A
#
# COMPACT_ATOMS: atom_id res chain seq x y z
N MET A 1 8.65 -8.32 -4.46
CA MET A 1 7.41 -8.68 -3.74
C MET A 1 6.29 -8.79 -4.73
N ARG A 2 5.44 -9.78 -4.53
CA ARG A 2 4.26 -9.92 -5.35
C ARG A 2 3.08 -9.37 -4.58
N LEU A 3 2.23 -8.61 -5.26
CA LEU A 3 1.06 -8.06 -4.58
C LEU A 3 0.10 -9.19 -4.23
N PRO A 4 -0.27 -9.32 -2.96
CA PRO A 4 -1.20 -10.37 -2.55
C PRO A 4 -2.63 -10.02 -2.93
N GLU A 5 -3.50 -11.02 -2.87
CA GLU A 5 -4.92 -10.77 -3.12
C GLU A 5 -5.60 -10.18 -1.90
N SER A 6 -5.09 -10.50 -0.73
CA SER A 6 -5.63 -9.94 0.50
C SER A 6 -4.57 -9.99 1.57
N ILE A 7 -4.72 -9.15 2.56
CA ILE A 7 -3.82 -9.11 3.72
C ILE A 7 -4.65 -8.85 4.95
N LYS A 8 -4.10 -9.23 6.09
CA LYS A 8 -4.73 -8.94 7.37
C LYS A 8 -4.02 -7.81 8.06
N ILE A 9 -4.78 -6.82 8.48
CA ILE A 9 -4.25 -5.66 9.19
C ILE A 9 -5.12 -5.45 10.42
N CYS A 10 -4.50 -5.44 11.59
CA CYS A 10 -5.21 -5.22 12.85
C CYS A 10 -6.40 -6.17 13.00
N GLY A 11 -6.23 -7.40 12.58
CA GLY A 11 -7.26 -8.42 12.73
C GLY A 11 -8.33 -8.42 11.67
N LYS A 12 -8.27 -7.51 10.71
CA LYS A 12 -9.27 -7.43 9.64
C LYS A 12 -8.64 -7.80 8.32
N THR A 13 -9.42 -8.43 7.46
CA THR A 13 -8.94 -8.84 6.14
C THR A 13 -9.28 -7.74 5.14
N TYR A 14 -8.26 -7.27 4.43
CA TYR A 14 -8.40 -6.26 3.39
C TYR A 14 -8.12 -6.91 2.05
N THR A 15 -9.01 -6.70 1.10
CA THR A 15 -8.85 -7.20 -0.26
C THR A 15 -8.06 -6.17 -1.07
N ILE A 16 -7.08 -6.66 -1.84
CA ILE A 16 -6.29 -5.80 -2.70
C ILE A 16 -6.90 -5.85 -4.09
N GLU A 17 -7.34 -4.68 -4.58
CA GLU A 17 -7.94 -4.58 -5.91
C GLU A 17 -7.05 -3.72 -6.80
N ILE A 18 -6.73 -4.24 -7.95
CA ILE A 18 -5.91 -3.54 -8.92
C ILE A 18 -6.83 -2.78 -9.86
N ARG A 19 -6.55 -1.49 -10.04
CA ARG A 19 -7.36 -0.62 -10.88
C ARG A 19 -6.54 -0.13 -12.06
N ASN A 20 -7.25 0.29 -13.11
CA ASN A 20 -6.62 0.79 -14.33
C ASN A 20 -6.64 2.31 -14.33
N ASN A 21 -5.46 2.91 -14.31
CA ASN A 21 -5.26 4.33 -14.64
C ASN A 21 -6.29 5.25 -13.96
N ARG A 22 -6.53 5.05 -12.70
CA ARG A 22 -7.55 5.84 -12.01
C ARG A 22 -7.01 7.20 -11.59
N GLY A 23 -5.73 7.25 -11.25
CA GLY A 23 -5.15 8.49 -10.77
C GLY A 23 -5.22 9.60 -11.80
N ALA A 24 -4.99 9.25 -13.07
CA ALA A 24 -5.02 10.26 -14.12
C ALA A 24 -6.41 10.86 -14.28
N ASN A 25 -7.43 10.04 -14.12
CA ASN A 25 -8.80 10.51 -14.28
C ASN A 25 -9.26 11.35 -13.10
N ASP A 26 -8.76 11.06 -11.95
CA ASP A 26 -9.20 11.74 -10.74
C ASP A 26 -8.42 13.01 -10.47
N GLY A 27 -7.38 13.27 -11.23
CA GLY A 27 -6.52 14.38 -10.94
C GLY A 27 -5.67 14.16 -9.71
N ALA A 28 -5.76 13.01 -9.12
CA ALA A 28 -4.94 12.66 -7.97
C ALA A 28 -3.81 11.76 -8.44
N ASP A 29 -2.66 11.89 -7.83
CA ASP A 29 -1.52 11.09 -8.22
C ASP A 29 -1.07 10.21 -7.08
N THR A 30 -2.02 9.67 -6.35
CA THR A 30 -1.69 8.84 -5.22
C THR A 30 -1.26 7.44 -5.62
N GLY A 31 -1.76 6.94 -6.74
CA GLY A 31 -1.46 5.57 -7.15
C GLY A 31 -2.17 4.50 -6.34
N ALA A 32 -2.82 4.87 -5.26
CA ALA A 32 -3.49 3.93 -4.39
C ALA A 32 -4.44 4.65 -3.46
N SER A 33 -5.38 3.90 -2.92
CA SER A 33 -6.28 4.40 -1.90
C SER A 33 -6.80 3.22 -1.10
N SER A 34 -7.45 3.50 0.02
CA SER A 34 -8.02 2.44 0.83
C SER A 34 -9.39 2.86 1.32
N SER A 35 -10.20 1.86 1.65
CA SER A 35 -11.52 2.07 2.21
C SER A 35 -11.63 1.22 3.47
N LEU A 36 -11.65 1.89 4.61
CA LEU A 36 -11.84 1.18 5.88
C LEU A 36 -13.26 0.67 6.01
N TRP A 37 -14.17 1.32 5.31
CA TRP A 37 -15.57 0.93 5.38
C TRP A 37 -15.82 -0.42 4.72
N SER A 38 -15.16 -0.67 3.59
CA SER A 38 -15.36 -1.91 2.86
C SER A 38 -14.17 -2.84 2.97
N ASN A 39 -13.14 -2.48 3.72
CA ASN A 39 -11.94 -3.28 3.90
C ASN A 39 -11.29 -3.60 2.57
N LYS A 40 -11.03 -2.56 1.79
CA LYS A 40 -10.40 -2.71 0.48
C LYS A 40 -9.24 -1.76 0.33
N ILE A 41 -8.23 -2.20 -0.39
CA ILE A 41 -7.10 -1.38 -0.79
C ILE A 41 -7.05 -1.41 -2.31
N PHE A 42 -7.00 -0.24 -2.94
CA PHE A 42 -6.98 -0.11 -4.39
C PHE A 42 -5.59 0.33 -4.82
N ILE A 43 -5.01 -0.39 -5.78
CA ILE A 43 -3.69 -0.07 -6.32
C ILE A 43 -3.84 0.19 -7.82
N ASP A 44 -3.32 1.32 -8.26
CA ASP A 44 -3.36 1.64 -9.69
C ASP A 44 -2.23 0.91 -10.41
N ASN A 45 -2.57 0.24 -11.51
CA ASN A 45 -1.62 -0.61 -12.20
C ASN A 45 -0.91 0.10 -13.35
N ASP A 46 -1.16 1.40 -13.54
CA ASP A 46 -0.45 2.15 -14.57
C ASP A 46 0.88 2.67 -14.07
N GLN A 47 1.25 2.37 -12.84
CA GLN A 47 2.54 2.73 -12.31
C GLN A 47 3.47 1.52 -12.31
N HIS A 48 4.77 1.79 -12.21
CA HIS A 48 5.76 0.72 -12.15
C HIS A 48 5.49 -0.18 -10.97
N ILE A 49 5.89 -1.47 -11.11
CA ILE A 49 5.61 -2.44 -10.05
C ILE A 49 6.22 -2.01 -8.71
N GLU A 50 7.40 -1.40 -8.74
CA GLU A 50 8.01 -0.95 -7.50
C GLU A 50 7.17 0.14 -6.83
N ASN A 51 6.54 0.99 -7.61
CA ASN A 51 5.65 2.00 -7.05
C ASN A 51 4.38 1.37 -6.52
N GLN A 52 3.90 0.31 -7.17
CA GLN A 52 2.73 -0.40 -6.65
C GLN A 52 3.04 -1.04 -5.30
N GLU A 53 4.22 -1.61 -5.16
CA GLU A 53 4.61 -2.22 -3.89
C GLU A 53 4.72 -1.19 -2.78
N GLU A 54 5.35 -0.06 -3.08
CA GLU A 54 5.46 1.00 -2.08
C GLU A 54 4.08 1.57 -1.75
N SER A 55 3.21 1.69 -2.75
CA SER A 55 1.86 2.18 -2.51
C SER A 55 1.09 1.27 -1.57
N LEU A 56 1.27 -0.04 -1.73
CA LEU A 56 0.61 -0.97 -0.82
C LEU A 56 1.11 -0.76 0.60
N LEU A 57 2.42 -0.62 0.77
CA LEU A 57 2.97 -0.38 2.10
C LEU A 57 2.45 0.93 2.69
N HIS A 58 2.34 1.96 1.86
CA HIS A 58 1.78 3.24 2.29
C HIS A 58 0.37 3.05 2.84
N GLU A 59 -0.46 2.32 2.11
CA GLU A 59 -1.84 2.10 2.54
C GLU A 59 -1.90 1.27 3.82
N ILE A 60 -1.02 0.29 3.96
CA ILE A 60 -0.97 -0.51 5.17
C ILE A 60 -0.67 0.38 6.37
N ILE A 61 0.33 1.24 6.25
CA ILE A 61 0.70 2.11 7.37
C ILE A 61 -0.43 3.08 7.68
N GLU A 62 -1.09 3.60 6.65
CA GLU A 62 -2.19 4.52 6.87
C GLU A 62 -3.36 3.84 7.59
N ILE A 63 -3.66 2.61 7.20
CA ILE A 63 -4.71 1.86 7.87
C ILE A 63 -4.35 1.61 9.33
N ILE A 64 -3.10 1.22 9.58
CA ILE A 64 -2.66 1.00 10.96
C ILE A 64 -2.82 2.28 11.77
N SER A 65 -2.43 3.42 11.18
CA SER A 65 -2.55 4.69 11.88
C SER A 65 -4.00 4.98 12.26
N LYS A 66 -4.92 4.72 11.35
CA LYS A 66 -6.33 4.99 11.62
C LYS A 66 -6.92 3.99 12.60
N GLU A 67 -6.58 2.70 12.44
CA GLU A 67 -7.14 1.67 13.32
C GLU A 67 -6.62 1.83 14.74
N MET A 68 -5.37 2.22 14.89
CA MET A 68 -4.75 2.37 16.21
C MET A 68 -4.84 3.79 16.73
N ASP A 69 -5.47 4.67 15.98
CA ASP A 69 -5.67 6.07 16.39
C ASP A 69 -4.34 6.77 16.67
N PHE A 70 -3.35 6.50 15.83
CA PHE A 70 -2.05 7.17 15.97
C PHE A 70 -2.08 8.60 15.47
N GLY A 71 -2.94 8.89 14.50
CA GLY A 71 -3.04 10.23 13.96
C GLY A 71 -1.83 10.67 13.17
N LEU A 72 -1.18 9.72 12.48
CA LEU A 72 -0.01 10.08 11.67
C LEU A 72 -0.44 10.95 10.51
N SER A 73 0.35 11.99 10.22
CA SER A 73 0.09 12.85 9.09
C SER A 73 0.45 12.11 7.80
N HIS A 74 -0.09 12.62 6.69
CA HIS A 74 0.20 12.02 5.39
C HIS A 74 1.70 12.05 5.10
N SER A 75 2.37 13.14 5.46
CA SER A 75 3.80 13.22 5.17
C SER A 75 4.60 12.21 5.99
N VAL A 76 4.19 11.96 7.24
CA VAL A 76 4.86 10.94 8.04
C VAL A 76 4.61 9.56 7.46
N VAL A 77 3.38 9.27 7.04
CA VAL A 77 3.06 7.99 6.43
C VAL A 77 3.88 7.79 5.16
N SER A 78 3.96 8.84 4.33
CA SER A 78 4.72 8.75 3.08
C SER A 78 6.19 8.50 3.34
N THR A 79 6.76 9.19 4.30
CA THR A 79 8.17 9.00 4.63
C THR A 79 8.42 7.60 5.18
N LEU A 80 7.57 7.16 6.09
CA LEU A 80 7.73 5.83 6.67
C LEU A 80 7.61 4.74 5.61
N SER A 81 6.62 4.85 4.73
CA SER A 81 6.45 3.80 3.74
C SER A 81 7.62 3.77 2.77
N ASN A 82 8.15 4.93 2.41
CA ASN A 82 9.29 5.01 1.51
C ASN A 82 10.52 4.36 2.15
N VAL A 83 10.83 4.74 3.39
CA VAL A 83 12.00 4.21 4.06
C VAL A 83 11.84 2.72 4.37
N MET A 84 10.65 2.31 4.82
CA MET A 84 10.39 0.91 5.12
C MET A 84 10.51 0.07 3.86
N TYR A 85 9.98 0.56 2.74
CA TYR A 85 10.10 -0.17 1.50
C TYR A 85 11.57 -0.36 1.12
N GLN A 86 12.35 0.69 1.27
CA GLN A 86 13.77 0.62 0.95
C GLN A 86 14.47 -0.42 1.83
N VAL A 87 14.19 -0.38 3.14
CA VAL A 87 14.81 -1.34 4.06
C VAL A 87 14.44 -2.77 3.69
N LEU A 88 13.16 -3.00 3.46
CA LEU A 88 12.70 -4.35 3.16
C LEU A 88 13.28 -4.85 1.85
N LYS A 89 13.31 -3.99 0.83
CA LYS A 89 13.78 -4.38 -0.47
C LYS A 89 15.28 -4.61 -0.46
N ASP A 90 16.03 -3.68 0.14
CA ASP A 90 17.49 -3.75 0.10
C ASP A 90 18.04 -4.90 0.91
N ASN A 91 17.25 -5.42 1.84
CA ASN A 91 17.70 -6.52 2.67
C ASN A 91 17.05 -7.85 2.31
N GLY A 92 16.41 -7.91 1.15
CA GLY A 92 15.89 -9.16 0.62
C GLY A 92 14.61 -9.64 1.23
N PHE A 93 13.93 -8.84 2.04
CA PHE A 93 12.70 -9.29 2.67
C PHE A 93 11.53 -9.38 1.71
N LEU A 94 11.61 -8.71 0.57
CA LEU A 94 10.52 -8.70 -0.39
C LEU A 94 10.78 -9.61 -1.58
N GLU A 95 11.85 -10.36 -1.57
CA GLU A 95 12.15 -11.25 -2.68
C GLU A 95 11.16 -12.38 -2.71
N GLU A 96 10.73 -12.69 -3.91
CA GLU A 96 9.83 -13.82 -4.08
C GLU A 96 10.61 -15.10 -4.02
N GLU A 97 9.97 -16.10 -3.46
CA GLU A 97 10.58 -17.41 -3.42
C GLU A 97 10.59 -18.02 -4.80
N ASN A 98 11.68 -18.65 -5.13
CA ASN A 98 11.77 -19.35 -6.39
C ASN A 98 11.29 -20.75 -6.21
N GLU A 99 10.26 -21.05 -6.93
CA GLU A 99 9.65 -22.36 -6.83
C GLU A 99 10.03 -23.24 -7.98
#